data_667de7df627e901ac7d1e7360e77dc01
#
_entry.id   667de7df627e901ac7d1e7360e77dc01
#
_cell.length_a   1.000
_cell.length_b   1.000
_cell.length_c   1.000
_cell.angle_alpha   90.00
_cell.angle_beta   90.00
_cell.angle_gamma   90.00
#
_symmetry.space_group_name_H-M   'P 1'
#
loop_
_entity.id
_entity.type
_entity.pdbx_description
1 polymer ?
#
loop_
_entity_poly.entity_id
_entity_poly.type
_entity_poly.pdbx_seq_one_letter_code
_entity_poly.pdbx_strand_id
1 'polypeptide(L)'
;MADVIVVGGGISGLALAWKAAASGKRVLVLESEARVGGCFHSHRRPDGFWFEMGAHTTYNSYGAFLDVVVGTGLAGDVVPRGPARKVFGLLRGDDVRWLTPPKVLLELSWLEAAVHFPAGIARKKAGETMYSYYSRLVGRRNYDRILSAFFAAVPSQKADGFPVEGPGSLFKKRPRREEFPRSFALKRGLQSVCDAAAAVPGVTVETGVDVTHVARAPGGFAVTAADGRRVEAPLCAVAVPPDRAVALLGDDFHELASAISRVKTVTVDTAGVVLPRGKTPLAECAFVVPVDDVFFSVVTRDPLPDPERRGFAFHFRPGVPEEEKLARMSAVLKVPREAMGEVVEERLTLPAPALGHAEIVTNVDRCLAGTRLAVTGNYFAGLAIEDCVQRSNAEWKRISG
;
A
#
# COMPACT_ATOMS: atom_id res chain seq x y z
N MET A 1 4.84 5.51 -32.22
CA MET A 1 4.01 4.43 -31.66
C MET A 1 4.71 3.89 -30.42
N ALA A 2 3.98 3.54 -29.39
CA ALA A 2 4.50 2.92 -28.18
C ALA A 2 4.83 1.43 -28.45
N ASP A 3 5.85 0.91 -27.77
CA ASP A 3 6.18 -0.51 -27.78
C ASP A 3 5.44 -1.26 -26.65
N VAL A 4 5.07 -0.51 -25.59
CA VAL A 4 4.35 -1.00 -24.42
C VAL A 4 3.28 0.02 -24.02
N ILE A 5 2.05 -0.44 -23.78
CA ILE A 5 1.02 0.35 -23.12
C ILE A 5 0.89 -0.16 -21.68
N VAL A 6 0.88 0.75 -20.69
CA VAL A 6 0.64 0.45 -19.29
C VAL A 6 -0.65 1.16 -18.87
N VAL A 7 -1.62 0.42 -18.39
CA VAL A 7 -2.86 0.95 -17.82
C VAL A 7 -2.74 1.01 -16.31
N GLY A 8 -2.71 2.23 -15.76
CA GLY A 8 -2.52 2.53 -14.34
C GLY A 8 -1.13 3.06 -14.01
N GLY A 9 -1.08 4.30 -13.53
CA GLY A 9 0.13 5.06 -13.14
C GLY A 9 0.52 4.94 -11.67
N GLY A 10 0.08 3.88 -10.97
CA GLY A 10 0.56 3.54 -9.63
C GLY A 10 1.98 2.99 -9.64
N ILE A 11 2.57 2.75 -8.45
CA ILE A 11 3.95 2.25 -8.33
C ILE A 11 4.19 0.95 -9.13
N SER A 12 3.19 0.07 -9.23
CA SER A 12 3.32 -1.18 -10.00
C SER A 12 3.46 -0.90 -11.50
N GLY A 13 2.59 -0.06 -12.06
CA GLY A 13 2.65 0.30 -13.49
C GLY A 13 3.91 1.08 -13.82
N LEU A 14 4.27 2.06 -12.99
CA LEU A 14 5.46 2.90 -13.22
C LEU A 14 6.78 2.14 -13.02
N ALA A 15 6.85 1.18 -12.10
CA ALA A 15 8.03 0.31 -11.97
C ALA A 15 8.22 -0.56 -13.21
N LEU A 16 7.13 -1.10 -13.79
CA LEU A 16 7.18 -1.82 -15.06
C LEU A 16 7.57 -0.88 -16.21
N ALA A 17 6.97 0.31 -16.29
CA ALA A 17 7.27 1.31 -17.31
C ALA A 17 8.74 1.75 -17.26
N TRP A 18 9.26 2.06 -16.06
CA TRP A 18 10.67 2.38 -15.85
C TRP A 18 11.59 1.25 -16.34
N LYS A 19 11.26 -0.01 -15.97
CA LYS A 19 12.06 -1.17 -16.36
C LYS A 19 12.04 -1.39 -17.87
N ALA A 20 10.90 -1.20 -18.51
CA ALA A 20 10.74 -1.30 -19.96
C ALA A 20 11.52 -0.20 -20.68
N ALA A 21 11.44 1.04 -20.22
CA ALA A 21 12.20 2.16 -20.77
C ALA A 21 13.72 1.96 -20.62
N ALA A 22 14.17 1.45 -19.46
CA ALA A 22 15.58 1.08 -19.24
C ALA A 22 16.06 -0.03 -20.20
N SER A 23 15.14 -0.80 -20.79
CA SER A 23 15.43 -1.81 -21.83
C SER A 23 15.28 -1.24 -23.27
N GLY A 24 15.19 0.08 -23.41
CA GLY A 24 15.10 0.77 -24.72
C GLY A 24 13.69 0.79 -25.34
N LYS A 25 12.63 0.46 -24.58
CA LYS A 25 11.24 0.48 -25.08
C LYS A 25 10.62 1.86 -24.89
N ARG A 26 9.75 2.25 -25.81
CA ARG A 26 8.88 3.41 -25.69
C ARG A 26 7.59 3.00 -24.98
N VAL A 27 7.32 3.60 -23.84
CA VAL A 27 6.20 3.23 -22.98
C VAL A 27 5.18 4.36 -22.94
N LEU A 28 3.91 4.03 -23.14
CA LEU A 28 2.78 4.90 -22.88
C LEU A 28 2.06 4.42 -21.62
N VAL A 29 2.00 5.26 -20.61
CA VAL A 29 1.23 5.01 -19.37
C VAL A 29 -0.06 5.83 -19.43
N LEU A 30 -1.20 5.17 -19.25
CA LEU A 30 -2.54 5.78 -19.19
C LEU A 30 -3.04 5.73 -17.75
N GLU A 31 -3.27 6.87 -17.13
CA GLU A 31 -3.71 7.01 -15.74
C GLU A 31 -5.04 7.79 -15.69
N SER A 32 -6.01 7.26 -14.97
CA SER A 32 -7.35 7.87 -14.85
C SER A 32 -7.39 9.12 -13.98
N GLU A 33 -6.54 9.16 -12.94
CA GLU A 33 -6.47 10.31 -12.04
C GLU A 33 -5.65 11.45 -12.65
N ALA A 34 -5.78 12.65 -12.09
CA ALA A 34 -4.99 13.82 -12.49
C ALA A 34 -3.49 13.71 -12.06
N ARG A 35 -3.16 12.75 -11.21
CA ARG A 35 -1.82 12.50 -10.69
C ARG A 35 -1.41 11.04 -10.87
N VAL A 36 -0.13 10.78 -10.94
CA VAL A 36 0.42 9.43 -10.81
C VAL A 36 0.61 9.07 -9.33
N GLY A 37 0.81 7.77 -9.07
CA GLY A 37 1.20 7.25 -7.75
C GLY A 37 0.20 6.26 -7.17
N GLY A 38 -1.09 6.34 -7.51
CA GLY A 38 -2.13 5.49 -6.90
C GLY A 38 -2.06 5.60 -5.37
N CYS A 39 -1.82 4.48 -4.67
CA CYS A 39 -1.66 4.48 -3.20
C CYS A 39 -0.43 5.25 -2.67
N PHE A 40 0.45 5.73 -3.53
CA PHE A 40 1.49 6.70 -3.16
C PHE A 40 0.91 8.09 -3.33
N HIS A 41 0.27 8.58 -2.29
CA HIS A 41 -0.29 9.92 -2.24
C HIS A 41 0.38 10.70 -1.10
N SER A 42 1.37 11.52 -1.47
CA SER A 42 1.95 12.53 -0.59
C SER A 42 1.16 13.82 -0.79
N HIS A 43 0.21 14.13 0.09
CA HIS A 43 -0.50 15.39 0.04
C HIS A 43 0.45 16.55 0.28
N ARG A 44 0.66 17.39 -0.73
CA ARG A 44 1.60 18.52 -0.71
C ARG A 44 0.84 19.83 -0.59
N ARG A 45 1.21 20.62 0.39
CA ARG A 45 0.65 21.96 0.62
C ARG A 45 1.46 23.02 -0.17
N PRO A 46 0.83 24.18 -0.48
CA PRO A 46 1.55 25.28 -1.14
C PRO A 46 2.79 25.80 -0.39
N ASP A 47 2.80 25.64 0.93
CA ASP A 47 3.91 26.04 1.81
C ASP A 47 5.07 25.03 1.86
N GLY A 48 5.02 23.96 1.05
CA GLY A 48 6.05 22.92 0.94
C GLY A 48 5.93 21.80 1.96
N PHE A 49 5.05 21.91 2.96
CA PHE A 49 4.76 20.81 3.88
C PHE A 49 4.01 19.69 3.14
N TRP A 50 4.28 18.45 3.50
CA TRP A 50 3.61 17.29 2.95
C TRP A 50 3.42 16.21 4.02
N PHE A 51 2.47 15.31 3.80
CA PHE A 51 2.29 14.07 4.58
C PHE A 51 1.66 12.98 3.71
N GLU A 52 1.85 11.72 4.10
CA GLU A 52 1.33 10.58 3.34
C GLU A 52 -0.13 10.31 3.66
N MET A 53 -0.95 10.13 2.63
CA MET A 53 -2.34 9.72 2.74
C MET A 53 -2.52 8.20 2.58
N GLY A 54 -1.64 7.54 1.81
CA GLY A 54 -1.73 6.12 1.52
C GLY A 54 -0.56 5.32 2.12
N ALA A 55 0.44 4.97 1.32
CA ALA A 55 1.62 4.26 1.81
C ALA A 55 2.52 5.17 2.67
N HIS A 56 2.99 4.67 3.82
CA HIS A 56 3.67 5.52 4.81
C HIS A 56 5.10 5.11 5.15
N THR A 57 5.48 3.86 4.91
CA THR A 57 6.72 3.34 5.48
C THR A 57 7.49 2.50 4.49
N THR A 58 8.80 2.80 4.38
CA THR A 58 9.75 2.06 3.57
C THR A 58 10.92 1.55 4.41
N TYR A 59 11.51 0.46 3.95
CA TYR A 59 12.59 -0.24 4.63
C TYR A 59 13.73 -0.57 3.66
N ASN A 60 14.95 -0.68 4.17
CA ASN A 60 16.09 -1.10 3.38
C ASN A 60 16.04 -2.59 2.92
N SER A 61 15.03 -3.32 3.33
CA SER A 61 14.69 -4.65 2.82
C SER A 61 13.77 -4.62 1.59
N TYR A 62 13.46 -3.45 1.06
CA TYR A 62 12.70 -3.25 -0.16
C TYR A 62 13.66 -3.06 -1.35
N GLY A 63 14.38 -4.15 -1.71
CA GLY A 63 15.46 -4.13 -2.68
C GLY A 63 15.02 -3.69 -4.07
N ALA A 64 13.93 -4.28 -4.58
CA ALA A 64 13.39 -3.93 -5.90
C ALA A 64 12.84 -2.49 -5.93
N PHE A 65 12.21 -2.03 -4.86
CA PHE A 65 11.78 -0.63 -4.73
C PHE A 65 12.98 0.32 -4.70
N LEU A 66 14.04 -0.03 -3.95
CA LEU A 66 15.26 0.77 -3.91
C LEU A 66 15.97 0.82 -5.26
N ASP A 67 15.86 -0.22 -6.10
CA ASP A 67 16.37 -0.16 -7.48
C ASP A 67 15.63 0.90 -8.30
N VAL A 68 14.32 1.06 -8.11
CA VAL A 68 13.55 2.16 -8.75
C VAL A 68 14.01 3.51 -8.19
N VAL A 69 14.15 3.65 -6.87
CA VAL A 69 14.63 4.90 -6.23
C VAL A 69 16.00 5.32 -6.76
N VAL A 70 16.95 4.38 -6.85
CA VAL A 70 18.29 4.65 -7.38
C VAL A 70 18.24 4.94 -8.87
N GLY A 71 17.54 4.11 -9.64
CA GLY A 71 17.47 4.21 -11.09
C GLY A 71 16.73 5.46 -11.59
N THR A 72 15.88 6.06 -10.75
CA THR A 72 15.23 7.35 -11.02
C THR A 72 15.98 8.56 -10.45
N GLY A 73 17.19 8.37 -9.92
CA GLY A 73 18.04 9.44 -9.42
C GLY A 73 17.68 9.96 -8.02
N LEU A 74 16.80 9.28 -7.28
CA LEU A 74 16.33 9.73 -5.95
C LEU A 74 17.13 9.17 -4.77
N ALA A 75 18.27 8.51 -4.99
CA ALA A 75 19.11 7.98 -3.91
C ALA A 75 19.49 9.03 -2.87
N GLY A 76 19.80 10.27 -3.30
CA GLY A 76 20.11 11.40 -2.44
C GLY A 76 18.91 12.01 -1.70
N ASP A 77 17.71 11.60 -2.04
CA ASP A 77 16.47 12.02 -1.36
C ASP A 77 16.04 11.05 -0.25
N VAL A 78 16.73 9.91 -0.10
CA VAL A 78 16.50 8.97 0.98
C VAL A 78 16.97 9.57 2.30
N VAL A 79 16.04 9.71 3.24
CA VAL A 79 16.32 10.26 4.59
C VAL A 79 15.91 9.24 5.66
N PRO A 80 16.75 9.08 6.72
CA PRO A 80 16.40 8.18 7.82
C PRO A 80 15.20 8.72 8.60
N ARG A 81 14.32 7.84 9.03
CA ARG A 81 13.23 8.20 9.94
C ARG A 81 13.76 8.42 11.35
N GLY A 82 13.38 9.54 11.95
CA GLY A 82 13.79 10.00 13.27
C GLY A 82 13.28 9.14 14.45
N PRO A 83 13.57 9.55 15.69
CA PRO A 83 13.26 8.78 16.91
C PRO A 83 11.78 8.44 17.08
N ALA A 84 10.87 9.32 16.65
CA ALA A 84 9.42 9.12 16.73
C ALA A 84 8.95 7.81 16.06
N ARG A 85 9.74 7.26 15.09
CA ARG A 85 9.42 5.95 14.48
C ARG A 85 9.34 4.77 15.46
N LYS A 86 9.90 4.91 16.66
CA LYS A 86 9.90 3.89 17.71
C LYS A 86 8.80 4.08 18.75
N VAL A 87 8.03 5.17 18.64
CA VAL A 87 6.95 5.51 19.56
C VAL A 87 5.62 5.28 18.85
N PHE A 88 4.69 4.63 19.50
CA PHE A 88 3.33 4.44 19.03
C PHE A 88 2.34 4.46 20.18
N GLY A 89 1.12 4.87 19.86
CA GLY A 89 0.02 4.94 20.80
C GLY A 89 -0.90 3.72 20.67
N LEU A 90 -1.30 3.14 21.80
CA LEU A 90 -2.42 2.22 21.89
C LEU A 90 -3.60 2.98 22.47
N LEU A 91 -4.64 3.17 21.67
CA LEU A 91 -5.83 3.96 22.02
C LEU A 91 -6.92 3.04 22.56
N ARG A 92 -7.49 3.39 23.73
CA ARG A 92 -8.67 2.74 24.32
C ARG A 92 -9.65 3.84 24.74
N GLY A 93 -10.80 3.92 24.07
CA GLY A 93 -11.67 5.10 24.20
C GLY A 93 -10.92 6.36 23.76
N ASP A 94 -10.72 7.31 24.67
CA ASP A 94 -9.99 8.56 24.41
C ASP A 94 -8.58 8.60 25.04
N ASP A 95 -8.17 7.50 25.69
CA ASP A 95 -6.88 7.40 26.37
C ASP A 95 -5.84 6.74 25.49
N VAL A 96 -4.71 7.45 25.28
CA VAL A 96 -3.57 6.94 24.53
C VAL A 96 -2.47 6.48 25.48
N ARG A 97 -2.17 5.18 25.47
CA ARG A 97 -1.01 4.62 26.14
C ARG A 97 0.18 4.58 25.18
N TRP A 98 1.23 5.28 25.56
CA TRP A 98 2.44 5.38 24.74
C TRP A 98 3.35 4.16 24.92
N LEU A 99 3.67 3.50 23.83
CA LEU A 99 4.44 2.28 23.78
C LEU A 99 5.69 2.42 22.90
N THR A 100 6.66 1.61 23.20
CA THR A 100 7.80 1.29 22.32
C THR A 100 7.81 -0.21 22.05
N PRO A 101 8.50 -0.73 21.02
CA PRO A 101 8.47 -2.16 20.70
C PRO A 101 8.64 -3.12 21.91
N PRO A 102 9.59 -2.90 22.85
CA PRO A 102 9.67 -3.76 24.04
C PRO A 102 8.47 -3.63 24.98
N LYS A 103 7.88 -2.43 25.09
CA LYS A 103 6.75 -2.19 26.01
C LYS A 103 5.45 -2.85 25.56
N VAL A 104 5.31 -3.20 24.26
CA VAL A 104 4.14 -3.98 23.79
C VAL A 104 4.02 -5.30 24.53
N LEU A 105 5.17 -5.93 24.86
CA LEU A 105 5.19 -7.18 25.60
C LEU A 105 4.60 -7.04 27.00
N LEU A 106 4.66 -5.85 27.60
CA LEU A 106 4.06 -5.58 28.92
C LEU A 106 2.53 -5.47 28.88
N GLU A 107 1.95 -5.30 27.70
CA GLU A 107 0.48 -5.28 27.51
C GLU A 107 -0.11 -6.70 27.46
N LEU A 108 0.72 -7.72 27.25
CA LEU A 108 0.29 -9.11 27.17
C LEU A 108 0.01 -9.68 28.57
N SER A 109 -1.02 -10.51 28.67
CA SER A 109 -1.20 -11.42 29.80
C SER A 109 -0.16 -12.53 29.71
N TRP A 110 0.88 -12.46 30.54
CA TRP A 110 1.97 -13.43 30.54
C TRP A 110 1.54 -14.83 30.96
N LEU A 111 0.54 -14.95 31.84
CA LEU A 111 -0.05 -16.23 32.21
C LEU A 111 -0.66 -16.93 31.01
N GLU A 112 -1.47 -16.21 30.23
CA GLU A 112 -2.06 -16.74 29.02
C GLU A 112 -1.00 -17.08 27.96
N ALA A 113 -0.03 -16.19 27.75
CA ALA A 113 1.07 -16.44 26.82
C ALA A 113 1.89 -17.67 27.23
N ALA A 114 2.23 -17.85 28.53
CA ALA A 114 2.99 -19.00 29.02
C ALA A 114 2.26 -20.32 28.79
N VAL A 115 0.94 -20.35 28.91
CA VAL A 115 0.14 -21.56 28.67
C VAL A 115 0.11 -21.94 27.18
N HIS A 116 0.02 -20.95 26.30
CA HIS A 116 -0.16 -21.18 24.86
C HIS A 116 1.15 -21.32 24.08
N PHE A 117 2.22 -20.61 24.48
CA PHE A 117 3.48 -20.51 23.76
C PHE A 117 4.18 -21.86 23.47
N PRO A 118 4.27 -22.82 24.41
CA PRO A 118 4.93 -24.10 24.14
C PRO A 118 4.29 -24.90 23.01
N ALA A 119 2.96 -24.93 22.98
CA ALA A 119 2.20 -25.61 21.92
C ALA A 119 2.18 -24.83 20.60
N GLY A 120 2.29 -23.50 20.66
CA GLY A 120 2.26 -22.61 19.51
C GLY A 120 3.55 -22.62 18.69
N ILE A 121 4.72 -22.75 19.36
CA ILE A 121 6.03 -22.66 18.71
C ILE A 121 6.32 -23.83 17.74
N ALA A 122 5.78 -25.00 18.02
CA ALA A 122 5.96 -26.20 17.21
C ALA A 122 5.06 -26.23 15.95
N ARG A 123 4.20 -25.24 15.76
CA ARG A 123 3.22 -25.23 14.66
C ARG A 123 3.78 -24.72 13.35
N LYS A 124 3.37 -25.40 12.27
CA LYS A 124 3.58 -24.93 10.90
C LYS A 124 2.62 -23.76 10.63
N LYS A 125 3.07 -22.80 9.83
CA LYS A 125 2.29 -21.63 9.40
C LYS A 125 1.36 -21.94 8.22
N ALA A 126 1.67 -22.99 7.46
CA ALA A 126 0.95 -23.37 6.27
C ALA A 126 -0.54 -23.64 6.58
N GLY A 127 -1.44 -23.01 5.84
CA GLY A 127 -2.88 -23.15 6.02
C GLY A 127 -3.46 -22.41 7.23
N GLU A 128 -2.67 -21.57 7.91
CA GLU A 128 -3.13 -20.79 9.06
C GLU A 128 -3.37 -19.31 8.66
N THR A 129 -4.38 -18.71 9.31
CA THR A 129 -4.61 -17.26 9.25
C THR A 129 -3.85 -16.53 10.35
N MET A 130 -3.75 -15.21 10.24
CA MET A 130 -3.20 -14.37 11.32
C MET A 130 -3.91 -14.64 12.64
N TYR A 131 -5.25 -14.72 12.64
CA TYR A 131 -6.01 -15.05 13.85
C TYR A 131 -5.69 -16.46 14.37
N SER A 132 -5.83 -17.48 13.52
CA SER A 132 -5.70 -18.88 13.98
C SER A 132 -4.29 -19.20 14.49
N TYR A 133 -3.26 -18.65 13.85
CA TYR A 133 -1.86 -18.87 14.25
C TYR A 133 -1.50 -18.10 15.54
N TYR A 134 -1.73 -16.77 15.53
CA TYR A 134 -1.26 -15.94 16.63
C TYR A 134 -2.12 -16.07 17.88
N SER A 135 -3.44 -16.30 17.77
CA SER A 135 -4.28 -16.57 18.95
C SER A 135 -3.88 -17.86 19.67
N ARG A 136 -3.36 -18.84 18.93
CA ARG A 136 -2.83 -20.07 19.53
C ARG A 136 -1.42 -19.94 20.09
N LEU A 137 -0.65 -18.97 19.57
CA LEU A 137 0.72 -18.70 20.02
C LEU A 137 0.75 -17.92 21.34
N VAL A 138 -0.09 -16.89 21.47
CA VAL A 138 -0.06 -15.96 22.61
C VAL A 138 -1.33 -16.00 23.46
N GLY A 139 -2.35 -16.77 23.06
CA GLY A 139 -3.68 -16.78 23.66
C GLY A 139 -4.66 -15.84 22.94
N ARG A 140 -5.94 -16.22 22.96
CA ARG A 140 -7.00 -15.48 22.27
C ARG A 140 -7.18 -14.08 22.84
N ARG A 141 -7.18 -13.95 24.15
CA ARG A 141 -7.35 -12.67 24.86
C ARG A 141 -6.23 -11.68 24.51
N ASN A 142 -4.97 -12.16 24.45
CA ASN A 142 -3.82 -11.34 24.03
C ASN A 142 -3.93 -10.92 22.56
N TYR A 143 -4.39 -11.82 21.70
CA TYR A 143 -4.61 -11.51 20.29
C TYR A 143 -5.66 -10.40 20.13
N ASP A 144 -6.86 -10.60 20.71
CA ASP A 144 -8.00 -9.67 20.54
C ASP A 144 -7.72 -8.29 21.15
N ARG A 145 -7.01 -8.24 22.28
CA ARG A 145 -6.75 -6.96 22.99
C ARG A 145 -5.61 -6.14 22.42
N ILE A 146 -4.70 -6.74 21.65
CA ILE A 146 -3.46 -6.07 21.21
C ILE A 146 -3.09 -6.41 19.78
N LEU A 147 -2.84 -7.70 19.46
CA LEU A 147 -2.26 -8.06 18.18
C LEU A 147 -3.18 -7.78 17.00
N SER A 148 -4.48 -8.03 17.16
CA SER A 148 -5.48 -7.76 16.11
C SER A 148 -5.44 -6.30 15.67
N ALA A 149 -5.38 -5.36 16.62
CA ALA A 149 -5.30 -3.93 16.33
C ALA A 149 -4.01 -3.56 15.57
N PHE A 150 -2.84 -4.06 16.04
CA PHE A 150 -1.57 -3.81 15.36
C PHE A 150 -1.53 -4.43 13.96
N PHE A 151 -2.05 -5.65 13.81
CA PHE A 151 -2.09 -6.30 12.50
C PHE A 151 -3.04 -5.60 11.54
N ALA A 152 -4.18 -5.10 12.02
CA ALA A 152 -5.12 -4.32 11.23
C ALA A 152 -4.55 -2.97 10.77
N ALA A 153 -3.71 -2.34 11.59
CA ALA A 153 -3.07 -1.06 11.25
C ALA A 153 -2.10 -1.17 10.06
N VAL A 154 -1.49 -2.34 9.82
CA VAL A 154 -0.53 -2.54 8.71
C VAL A 154 -1.20 -2.40 7.34
N PRO A 155 -2.29 -3.14 7.02
CA PRO A 155 -3.00 -3.02 5.76
C PRO A 155 -4.18 -2.04 5.80
N SER A 156 -4.38 -1.30 6.90
CA SER A 156 -5.54 -0.44 7.15
C SER A 156 -6.89 -1.17 6.97
N GLN A 157 -6.96 -2.44 7.44
CA GLN A 157 -8.15 -3.28 7.40
C GLN A 157 -8.02 -4.44 8.39
N LYS A 158 -9.13 -5.16 8.68
CA LYS A 158 -9.05 -6.38 9.49
C LYS A 158 -8.11 -7.40 8.85
N ALA A 159 -7.11 -7.83 9.59
CA ALA A 159 -6.10 -8.77 9.10
C ALA A 159 -6.27 -10.20 9.61
N ASP A 160 -7.31 -10.48 10.39
CA ASP A 160 -7.55 -11.78 11.03
C ASP A 160 -7.58 -12.95 10.04
N GLY A 161 -8.15 -12.74 8.85
CA GLY A 161 -8.27 -13.70 7.78
C GLY A 161 -7.04 -13.80 6.86
N PHE A 162 -6.04 -12.93 6.99
CA PHE A 162 -4.85 -12.94 6.14
C PHE A 162 -4.03 -14.22 6.37
N PRO A 163 -3.43 -14.81 5.33
CA PRO A 163 -2.52 -15.93 5.50
C PRO A 163 -1.27 -15.49 6.25
N VAL A 164 -0.76 -16.36 7.15
CA VAL A 164 0.46 -16.06 7.92
C VAL A 164 1.70 -16.12 7.05
N GLU A 165 1.68 -16.93 6.01
CA GLU A 165 2.80 -17.08 5.06
C GLU A 165 2.33 -17.20 3.61
N GLY A 166 3.26 -17.08 2.66
CA GLY A 166 2.99 -17.16 1.24
C GLY A 166 2.38 -15.87 0.65
N PRO A 167 1.78 -15.98 -0.54
CA PRO A 167 1.10 -14.86 -1.19
C PRO A 167 0.00 -14.27 -0.31
N GLY A 168 -0.04 -12.95 -0.20
CA GLY A 168 -0.99 -12.22 0.65
C GLY A 168 -0.58 -12.08 2.12
N SER A 169 0.52 -12.71 2.59
CA SER A 169 0.97 -12.55 3.97
C SER A 169 1.52 -11.15 4.25
N LEU A 170 1.27 -10.66 5.49
CA LEU A 170 1.72 -9.32 5.91
C LEU A 170 3.23 -9.23 6.15
N PHE A 171 3.81 -10.28 6.70
CA PHE A 171 5.20 -10.26 7.15
C PHE A 171 6.06 -11.24 6.35
N LYS A 172 7.08 -10.71 5.69
CA LYS A 172 8.04 -11.49 4.91
C LYS A 172 9.46 -11.14 5.31
N LYS A 173 10.30 -12.15 5.43
CA LYS A 173 11.75 -11.95 5.58
C LYS A 173 12.32 -11.61 4.19
N ARG A 174 13.09 -10.53 4.12
CA ARG A 174 13.78 -10.09 2.91
C ARG A 174 15.21 -9.70 3.24
N PRO A 175 16.16 -9.85 2.30
CA PRO A 175 17.52 -9.34 2.46
C PRO A 175 17.49 -7.81 2.61
N ARG A 176 18.51 -7.25 3.25
CA ARG A 176 18.63 -5.81 3.47
C ARG A 176 19.75 -5.24 2.61
N ARG A 177 19.56 -4.01 2.20
CA ARG A 177 20.58 -3.18 1.57
C ARG A 177 21.14 -2.26 2.63
N GLU A 178 22.26 -2.65 3.22
CA GLU A 178 22.83 -1.99 4.41
C GLU A 178 23.38 -0.58 4.11
N GLU A 179 23.55 -0.21 2.85
CA GLU A 179 23.90 1.13 2.39
C GLU A 179 22.76 2.15 2.57
N PHE A 180 21.53 1.67 2.84
CA PHE A 180 20.37 2.52 3.13
C PHE A 180 19.92 2.43 4.58
N PRO A 181 19.33 3.49 5.15
CA PRO A 181 18.78 3.46 6.50
C PRO A 181 17.73 2.35 6.65
N ARG A 182 17.73 1.62 7.76
CA ARG A 182 16.81 0.50 8.03
C ARG A 182 15.34 0.84 7.78
N SER A 183 14.92 2.04 8.14
CA SER A 183 13.61 2.63 7.83
C SER A 183 13.84 4.06 7.36
N PHE A 184 13.28 4.38 6.22
CA PHE A 184 13.52 5.67 5.56
C PHE A 184 12.22 6.29 5.03
N ALA A 185 12.32 7.52 4.59
CA ALA A 185 11.33 8.22 3.78
C ALA A 185 12.07 8.98 2.67
N LEU A 186 11.33 9.58 1.75
CA LEU A 186 11.86 10.46 0.73
C LEU A 186 11.63 11.92 1.16
N LYS A 187 12.57 12.82 0.84
CA LYS A 187 12.48 14.26 1.19
C LYS A 187 11.16 14.91 0.73
N ARG A 188 10.63 14.47 -0.41
CA ARG A 188 9.41 15.02 -1.02
C ARG A 188 8.20 14.07 -0.96
N GLY A 189 8.26 13.04 -0.09
CA GLY A 189 7.25 12.00 0.04
C GLY A 189 7.41 10.86 -0.95
N LEU A 190 6.72 9.75 -0.69
CA LEU A 190 6.83 8.53 -1.50
C LEU A 190 6.34 8.72 -2.92
N GLN A 191 5.34 9.57 -3.16
CA GLN A 191 4.84 9.89 -4.49
C GLN A 191 5.95 10.39 -5.42
N SER A 192 6.99 11.05 -4.88
CA SER A 192 8.11 11.54 -5.68
C SER A 192 8.84 10.44 -6.48
N VAL A 193 8.77 9.18 -6.03
CA VAL A 193 9.32 8.03 -6.79
C VAL A 193 8.50 7.77 -8.03
N CYS A 194 7.18 7.86 -7.92
CA CYS A 194 6.27 7.71 -9.06
C CYS A 194 6.43 8.89 -10.04
N ASP A 195 6.52 10.12 -9.51
CA ASP A 195 6.76 11.31 -10.33
C ASP A 195 8.08 11.17 -11.13
N ALA A 196 9.14 10.70 -10.49
CA ALA A 196 10.45 10.50 -11.13
C ALA A 196 10.43 9.34 -12.14
N ALA A 197 9.76 8.23 -11.82
CA ALA A 197 9.61 7.11 -12.75
C ALA A 197 8.79 7.47 -14.00
N ALA A 198 7.79 8.35 -13.85
CA ALA A 198 7.00 8.91 -14.94
C ALA A 198 7.79 9.84 -15.86
N ALA A 199 8.86 10.45 -15.33
CA ALA A 199 9.68 11.44 -16.04
C ALA A 199 10.94 10.85 -16.71
N VAL A 200 11.20 9.53 -16.60
CA VAL A 200 12.38 8.96 -17.25
C VAL A 200 12.27 8.96 -18.77
N PRO A 201 13.37 9.13 -19.51
CA PRO A 201 13.36 9.05 -20.96
C PRO A 201 12.75 7.72 -21.46
N GLY A 202 11.89 7.79 -22.46
CA GLY A 202 11.18 6.64 -23.02
C GLY A 202 9.84 6.33 -22.37
N VAL A 203 9.46 6.99 -21.27
CA VAL A 203 8.13 6.93 -20.67
C VAL A 203 7.35 8.20 -21.03
N THR A 204 6.15 8.03 -21.55
CA THR A 204 5.14 9.08 -21.73
C THR A 204 3.96 8.75 -20.85
N VAL A 205 3.52 9.68 -20.01
CA VAL A 205 2.36 9.51 -19.14
C VAL A 205 1.25 10.46 -19.57
N GLU A 206 0.06 9.92 -19.71
CA GLU A 206 -1.17 10.69 -19.91
C GLU A 206 -2.10 10.47 -18.72
N THR A 207 -2.38 11.54 -17.99
CA THR A 207 -3.30 11.55 -16.84
C THR A 207 -4.70 12.00 -17.27
N GLY A 208 -5.73 11.68 -16.46
CA GLY A 208 -7.12 11.97 -16.79
C GLY A 208 -7.68 11.08 -17.90
N VAL A 209 -7.03 9.95 -18.19
CA VAL A 209 -7.45 9.02 -19.25
C VAL A 209 -8.09 7.78 -18.61
N ASP A 210 -9.42 7.75 -18.62
CA ASP A 210 -10.18 6.58 -18.16
C ASP A 210 -10.22 5.51 -19.26
N VAL A 211 -9.42 4.46 -19.08
CA VAL A 211 -9.41 3.27 -19.95
C VAL A 211 -10.65 2.42 -19.64
N THR A 212 -11.38 2.04 -20.69
CA THR A 212 -12.61 1.24 -20.58
C THR A 212 -12.45 -0.20 -21.06
N HIS A 213 -11.48 -0.46 -21.95
CA HIS A 213 -11.34 -1.79 -22.54
C HIS A 213 -9.90 -2.09 -22.96
N VAL A 214 -9.49 -3.35 -22.79
CA VAL A 214 -8.23 -3.91 -23.29
C VAL A 214 -8.56 -5.14 -24.13
N ALA A 215 -8.27 -5.08 -25.42
CA ALA A 215 -8.60 -6.12 -26.40
C ALA A 215 -7.36 -6.71 -27.05
N ARG A 216 -7.48 -7.88 -27.65
CA ARG A 216 -6.49 -8.43 -28.59
C ARG A 216 -6.54 -7.64 -29.90
N ALA A 217 -5.40 -7.41 -30.53
CA ALA A 217 -5.27 -6.79 -31.84
C ALA A 217 -4.23 -7.55 -32.70
N PRO A 218 -4.25 -7.36 -34.05
CA PRO A 218 -3.33 -8.03 -34.97
C PRO A 218 -1.90 -7.71 -34.68
N GLY A 219 -1.21 -7.74 -33.87
CA GLY A 219 0.20 -7.41 -33.54
C GLY A 219 0.43 -7.17 -32.06
N GLY A 220 -0.61 -7.35 -31.25
CA GLY A 220 -0.52 -7.13 -29.82
C GLY A 220 -1.87 -6.85 -29.15
N PHE A 221 -2.03 -5.64 -28.63
CA PHE A 221 -3.17 -5.21 -27.85
C PHE A 221 -3.66 -3.85 -28.30
N ALA A 222 -4.97 -3.65 -28.18
CA ALA A 222 -5.64 -2.36 -28.33
C ALA A 222 -6.24 -1.94 -26.99
N VAL A 223 -6.00 -0.71 -26.59
CA VAL A 223 -6.53 -0.10 -25.38
C VAL A 223 -7.45 1.03 -25.78
N THR A 224 -8.70 1.01 -25.30
CA THR A 224 -9.72 2.01 -25.60
C THR A 224 -10.02 2.83 -24.34
N ALA A 225 -10.02 4.15 -24.50
CA ALA A 225 -10.41 5.09 -23.45
C ALA A 225 -11.88 5.50 -23.57
N ALA A 226 -12.45 6.07 -22.52
CA ALA A 226 -13.84 6.51 -22.45
C ALA A 226 -14.22 7.58 -23.48
N ASP A 227 -13.25 8.37 -23.92
CA ASP A 227 -13.41 9.36 -24.99
C ASP A 227 -13.47 8.74 -26.42
N GLY A 228 -13.39 7.42 -26.52
CA GLY A 228 -13.37 6.66 -27.77
C GLY A 228 -11.99 6.54 -28.42
N ARG A 229 -10.97 7.15 -27.87
CA ARG A 229 -9.59 7.03 -28.37
C ARG A 229 -9.10 5.60 -28.19
N ARG A 230 -8.48 5.07 -29.23
CA ARG A 230 -7.87 3.73 -29.26
C ARG A 230 -6.38 3.85 -29.56
N VAL A 231 -5.58 3.17 -28.75
CA VAL A 231 -4.12 3.06 -28.95
C VAL A 231 -3.72 1.58 -29.00
N GLU A 232 -2.68 1.27 -29.78
CA GLU A 232 -2.21 -0.11 -29.96
C GLU A 232 -0.72 -0.23 -29.69
N ALA A 233 -0.32 -1.38 -29.11
CA ALA A 233 1.08 -1.73 -28.92
C ALA A 233 1.28 -3.26 -28.89
N PRO A 234 2.50 -3.73 -29.19
CA PRO A 234 2.85 -5.17 -29.12
C PRO A 234 2.73 -5.76 -27.70
N LEU A 235 2.95 -4.94 -26.67
CA LEU A 235 2.92 -5.33 -25.27
C LEU A 235 1.92 -4.46 -24.48
N CYS A 236 1.19 -5.08 -23.56
CA CYS A 236 0.29 -4.37 -22.66
C CYS A 236 0.47 -4.84 -21.21
N ALA A 237 0.39 -3.89 -20.27
CA ALA A 237 0.38 -4.17 -18.84
C ALA A 237 -0.83 -3.51 -18.18
N VAL A 238 -1.62 -4.29 -17.43
CA VAL A 238 -2.74 -3.84 -16.62
C VAL A 238 -2.27 -3.77 -15.17
N ALA A 239 -2.22 -2.56 -14.62
CA ALA A 239 -1.68 -2.23 -13.30
C ALA A 239 -2.68 -1.44 -12.45
N VAL A 240 -3.94 -1.85 -12.48
CA VAL A 240 -5.08 -1.23 -11.80
C VAL A 240 -5.63 -2.15 -10.69
N PRO A 241 -6.48 -1.66 -9.78
CA PRO A 241 -7.16 -2.51 -8.79
C PRO A 241 -7.91 -3.70 -9.41
N PRO A 242 -8.12 -4.81 -8.66
CA PRO A 242 -8.67 -6.06 -9.22
C PRO A 242 -10.02 -5.89 -9.90
N ASP A 243 -10.93 -5.12 -9.32
CA ASP A 243 -12.27 -4.82 -9.87
C ASP A 243 -12.19 -4.09 -11.21
N ARG A 244 -11.29 -3.11 -11.31
CA ARG A 244 -11.02 -2.40 -12.57
C ARG A 244 -10.36 -3.31 -13.59
N ALA A 245 -9.41 -4.15 -13.18
CA ALA A 245 -8.79 -5.12 -14.08
C ALA A 245 -9.81 -6.09 -14.68
N VAL A 246 -10.76 -6.58 -13.88
CA VAL A 246 -11.88 -7.41 -14.35
C VAL A 246 -12.72 -6.69 -15.38
N ALA A 247 -13.09 -5.42 -15.11
CA ALA A 247 -13.89 -4.63 -16.04
C ALA A 247 -13.17 -4.38 -17.38
N LEU A 248 -11.86 -4.12 -17.35
CA LEU A 248 -11.06 -3.85 -18.54
C LEU A 248 -10.83 -5.08 -19.43
N LEU A 249 -10.71 -6.25 -18.81
CA LEU A 249 -10.30 -7.50 -19.47
C LEU A 249 -11.49 -8.39 -19.89
N GLY A 250 -12.69 -8.09 -19.40
CA GLY A 250 -13.88 -8.97 -19.36
C GLY A 250 -14.12 -9.83 -20.59
N ASP A 251 -14.27 -9.22 -21.76
CA ASP A 251 -14.74 -9.95 -22.96
C ASP A 251 -13.61 -10.73 -23.64
N ASP A 252 -12.46 -10.11 -23.85
CA ASP A 252 -11.34 -10.72 -24.58
C ASP A 252 -10.48 -11.67 -23.74
N PHE A 253 -10.55 -11.57 -22.41
CA PHE A 253 -9.73 -12.32 -21.46
C PHE A 253 -10.56 -12.91 -20.33
N HIS A 254 -11.71 -13.51 -20.68
CA HIS A 254 -12.73 -14.00 -19.75
C HIS A 254 -12.18 -14.89 -18.62
N GLU A 255 -11.31 -15.88 -18.93
CA GLU A 255 -10.70 -16.75 -17.91
C GLU A 255 -9.82 -15.99 -16.94
N LEU A 256 -9.03 -15.02 -17.45
CA LEU A 256 -8.18 -14.17 -16.65
C LEU A 256 -9.02 -13.25 -15.75
N ALA A 257 -10.04 -12.60 -16.31
CA ALA A 257 -10.97 -11.77 -15.56
C ALA A 257 -11.69 -12.55 -14.46
N SER A 258 -12.16 -13.78 -14.77
CA SER A 258 -12.75 -14.69 -13.80
C SER A 258 -11.79 -15.10 -12.68
N ALA A 259 -10.50 -15.34 -13.00
CA ALA A 259 -9.50 -15.63 -11.98
C ALA A 259 -9.26 -14.41 -11.06
N ILE A 260 -9.14 -13.20 -11.63
CA ILE A 260 -8.93 -11.96 -10.88
C ILE A 260 -10.15 -11.61 -10.02
N SER A 261 -11.39 -11.86 -10.47
CA SER A 261 -12.61 -11.53 -9.74
C SER A 261 -12.73 -12.27 -8.38
N ARG A 262 -11.96 -13.33 -8.19
CA ARG A 262 -11.87 -14.04 -6.89
C ARG A 262 -11.05 -13.29 -5.84
N VAL A 263 -10.30 -12.25 -6.22
CA VAL A 263 -9.56 -11.41 -5.28
C VAL A 263 -10.55 -10.55 -4.51
N LYS A 264 -10.61 -10.75 -3.20
CA LYS A 264 -11.43 -9.91 -2.32
C LYS A 264 -10.80 -8.54 -2.15
N THR A 265 -11.65 -7.52 -2.09
CA THR A 265 -11.24 -6.13 -1.85
C THR A 265 -12.00 -5.53 -0.69
N VAL A 266 -11.43 -4.50 -0.10
CA VAL A 266 -12.06 -3.63 0.89
C VAL A 266 -11.78 -2.17 0.53
N THR A 267 -12.71 -1.31 0.91
CA THR A 267 -12.52 0.15 0.81
C THR A 267 -11.98 0.68 2.13
N VAL A 268 -11.09 1.65 2.06
CA VAL A 268 -10.55 2.40 3.19
C VAL A 268 -10.75 3.88 2.90
N ASP A 269 -11.36 4.59 3.83
CA ASP A 269 -11.48 6.04 3.76
C ASP A 269 -10.35 6.67 4.59
N THR A 270 -9.50 7.47 3.97
CA THR A 270 -8.43 8.20 4.65
C THR A 270 -8.81 9.66 4.80
N ALA A 271 -8.73 10.21 6.01
CA ALA A 271 -8.88 11.63 6.27
C ALA A 271 -7.59 12.19 6.87
N GLY A 272 -7.03 13.19 6.24
CA GLY A 272 -5.75 13.81 6.60
C GLY A 272 -5.90 15.23 7.09
N VAL A 273 -5.11 15.61 8.11
CA VAL A 273 -5.11 16.96 8.67
C VAL A 273 -3.70 17.41 9.03
N VAL A 274 -3.46 18.70 8.88
CA VAL A 274 -2.20 19.34 9.30
C VAL A 274 -2.49 20.30 10.44
N LEU A 275 -1.78 20.13 11.55
CA LEU A 275 -1.88 21.01 12.71
C LEU A 275 -0.58 21.78 12.92
N PRO A 276 -0.64 23.03 13.42
CA PRO A 276 0.52 23.70 13.97
C PRO A 276 1.15 22.87 15.10
N ARG A 277 2.48 22.82 15.15
CA ARG A 277 3.20 22.13 16.22
C ARG A 277 2.80 22.73 17.59
N GLY A 278 2.51 21.87 18.56
CA GLY A 278 2.04 22.28 19.89
C GLY A 278 0.52 22.46 20.02
N LYS A 279 -0.25 22.40 18.94
CA LYS A 279 -1.72 22.47 19.02
C LYS A 279 -2.36 21.20 19.59
N THR A 280 -1.74 20.04 19.39
CA THR A 280 -2.20 18.77 19.97
C THR A 280 -1.27 18.32 21.09
N PRO A 281 -1.80 17.81 22.22
CA PRO A 281 -0.99 17.23 23.30
C PRO A 281 -0.47 15.81 22.99
N LEU A 282 -0.82 15.24 21.82
CA LEU A 282 -0.31 13.93 21.43
C LEU A 282 1.22 13.95 21.36
N ALA A 283 1.86 12.98 22.00
CA ALA A 283 3.31 12.78 21.85
C ALA A 283 3.68 12.56 20.39
N GLU A 284 4.90 12.94 20.02
CA GLU A 284 5.45 12.63 18.70
C GLU A 284 5.62 11.12 18.56
N CYS A 285 5.03 10.54 17.53
CA CYS A 285 4.94 9.10 17.34
C CYS A 285 4.89 8.73 15.86
N ALA A 286 5.07 7.45 15.55
CA ALA A 286 4.89 6.96 14.19
C ALA A 286 3.42 6.79 13.84
N PHE A 287 2.64 6.27 14.80
CA PHE A 287 1.21 5.98 14.60
C PHE A 287 0.49 5.78 15.93
N VAL A 288 -0.83 5.89 15.88
CA VAL A 288 -1.75 5.49 16.97
C VAL A 288 -2.67 4.40 16.44
N VAL A 289 -2.82 3.32 17.22
CA VAL A 289 -3.65 2.16 16.88
C VAL A 289 -4.76 2.03 17.92
N PRO A 290 -6.03 2.05 17.51
CA PRO A 290 -7.14 1.81 18.43
C PRO A 290 -7.35 0.30 18.66
N VAL A 291 -7.75 -0.06 19.88
CA VAL A 291 -8.14 -1.44 20.19
C VAL A 291 -9.49 -1.77 19.55
N ASP A 292 -10.44 -0.85 19.66
CA ASP A 292 -11.76 -0.93 19.02
C ASP A 292 -12.27 0.48 18.74
N ASP A 293 -12.40 0.82 17.43
CA ASP A 293 -12.79 2.16 17.00
C ASP A 293 -13.32 2.14 15.56
N VAL A 294 -13.78 3.27 15.07
CA VAL A 294 -14.24 3.47 13.69
C VAL A 294 -13.10 3.61 12.67
N PHE A 295 -11.86 3.61 13.11
CA PHE A 295 -10.67 3.66 12.28
C PHE A 295 -9.65 2.56 12.65
N PHE A 296 -8.72 2.27 11.76
CA PHE A 296 -7.69 1.23 11.95
C PHE A 296 -6.38 1.80 12.49
N SER A 297 -6.03 3.01 12.09
CA SER A 297 -4.80 3.68 12.55
C SER A 297 -4.83 5.18 12.26
N VAL A 298 -4.04 5.92 13.04
CA VAL A 298 -3.60 7.26 12.69
C VAL A 298 -2.11 7.19 12.42
N VAL A 299 -1.66 7.52 11.24
CA VAL A 299 -0.24 7.60 10.91
C VAL A 299 0.19 9.06 10.91
N THR A 300 1.38 9.33 11.43
CA THR A 300 1.89 10.69 11.58
C THR A 300 3.13 10.93 10.73
N ARG A 301 3.40 12.19 10.41
CA ARG A 301 4.65 12.62 9.78
C ARG A 301 5.78 12.85 10.79
N ASP A 302 5.56 12.66 12.08
CA ASP A 302 6.55 12.94 13.14
C ASP A 302 7.90 12.23 12.98
N PRO A 303 7.99 11.03 12.36
CA PRO A 303 9.30 10.45 12.04
C PRO A 303 10.16 11.27 11.07
N LEU A 304 9.57 12.26 10.41
CA LEU A 304 10.25 13.30 9.63
C LEU A 304 9.82 14.66 10.20
N PRO A 305 10.41 15.11 11.32
CA PRO A 305 9.92 16.26 12.05
C PRO A 305 9.98 17.52 11.21
N ASP A 306 8.97 18.35 11.35
CA ASP A 306 8.89 19.71 10.83
C ASP A 306 8.85 20.68 12.01
N PRO A 307 9.54 21.85 11.95
CA PRO A 307 9.60 22.76 13.09
C PRO A 307 8.26 23.41 13.44
N GLU A 308 7.36 23.55 12.48
CA GLU A 308 6.13 24.32 12.63
C GLU A 308 4.86 23.46 12.61
N ARG A 309 4.89 22.26 12.00
CA ARG A 309 3.69 21.50 11.66
C ARG A 309 3.82 20.03 11.99
N ARG A 310 2.65 19.40 12.15
CA ARG A 310 2.46 17.95 12.25
C ARG A 310 1.36 17.52 11.29
N GLY A 311 1.57 16.43 10.57
CA GLY A 311 0.57 15.82 9.68
C GLY A 311 0.05 14.52 10.27
N PHE A 312 -1.25 14.28 10.12
CA PHE A 312 -1.95 13.10 10.61
C PHE A 312 -2.86 12.55 9.52
N ALA A 313 -2.77 11.25 9.24
CA ALA A 313 -3.67 10.54 8.34
C ALA A 313 -4.41 9.46 9.12
N PHE A 314 -5.73 9.56 9.17
CA PHE A 314 -6.64 8.60 9.80
C PHE A 314 -7.17 7.64 8.75
N HIS A 315 -7.02 6.35 8.96
CA HIS A 315 -7.54 5.31 8.08
C HIS A 315 -8.83 4.76 8.65
N PHE A 316 -9.95 5.29 8.20
CA PHE A 316 -11.28 4.94 8.68
C PHE A 316 -11.80 3.65 8.06
N ARG A 317 -12.67 2.98 8.79
CA ARG A 317 -13.50 1.90 8.26
C ARG A 317 -14.42 2.46 7.18
N PRO A 318 -14.79 1.67 6.17
CA PRO A 318 -15.69 2.15 5.12
C PRO A 318 -17.08 2.47 5.69
N GLY A 319 -17.69 3.53 5.15
CA GLY A 319 -19.05 3.93 5.50
C GLY A 319 -19.21 4.72 6.81
N VAL A 320 -18.11 5.13 7.45
CA VAL A 320 -18.18 6.06 8.59
C VAL A 320 -18.61 7.44 8.07
N PRO A 321 -19.69 8.05 8.60
CA PRO A 321 -20.13 9.36 8.19
C PRO A 321 -19.04 10.44 8.42
N GLU A 322 -18.99 11.46 7.56
CA GLU A 322 -18.04 12.56 7.67
C GLU A 322 -18.07 13.23 9.05
N GLU A 323 -19.26 13.49 9.56
CA GLU A 323 -19.47 14.10 10.88
C GLU A 323 -18.84 13.25 12.00
N GLU A 324 -18.96 11.94 11.93
CA GLU A 324 -18.36 11.01 12.89
C GLU A 324 -16.84 10.95 12.74
N LYS A 325 -16.32 10.96 11.49
CA LYS A 325 -14.88 11.06 11.22
C LYS A 325 -14.29 12.31 11.88
N LEU A 326 -14.89 13.49 11.62
CA LEU A 326 -14.43 14.76 12.18
C LEU A 326 -14.52 14.80 13.71
N ALA A 327 -15.61 14.27 14.28
CA ALA A 327 -15.75 14.16 15.73
C ALA A 327 -14.64 13.29 16.33
N ARG A 328 -14.36 12.14 15.70
CA ARG A 328 -13.35 11.22 16.21
C ARG A 328 -11.93 11.75 16.04
N MET A 329 -11.63 12.42 14.94
CA MET A 329 -10.35 13.12 14.74
C MET A 329 -10.13 14.18 15.82
N SER A 330 -11.16 15.01 16.10
CA SER A 330 -11.13 16.03 17.15
C SER A 330 -10.84 15.41 18.52
N ALA A 331 -11.53 14.35 18.89
CA ALA A 331 -11.36 13.66 20.17
C ALA A 331 -9.96 13.05 20.32
N VAL A 332 -9.45 12.35 19.30
CA VAL A 332 -8.12 11.72 19.32
C VAL A 332 -7.00 12.76 19.34
N LEU A 333 -7.10 13.80 18.53
CA LEU A 333 -6.10 14.87 18.45
C LEU A 333 -6.20 15.84 19.64
N LYS A 334 -7.31 15.79 20.40
CA LYS A 334 -7.61 16.69 21.51
C LYS A 334 -7.60 18.16 21.08
N VAL A 335 -8.19 18.43 19.91
CA VAL A 335 -8.34 19.78 19.35
C VAL A 335 -9.77 20.01 18.90
N PRO A 336 -10.34 21.22 19.06
CA PRO A 336 -11.65 21.55 18.51
C PRO A 336 -11.67 21.37 16.99
N ARG A 337 -12.85 21.05 16.43
CA ARG A 337 -12.99 20.82 14.97
C ARG A 337 -12.56 22.05 14.16
N GLU A 338 -12.89 23.22 14.62
CA GLU A 338 -12.57 24.50 13.97
C GLU A 338 -11.05 24.75 13.91
N ALA A 339 -10.29 24.13 14.82
CA ALA A 339 -8.84 24.24 14.86
C ALA A 339 -8.12 23.22 13.94
N MET A 340 -8.85 22.26 13.37
CA MET A 340 -8.26 21.30 12.42
C MET A 340 -8.03 21.94 11.04
N GLY A 341 -8.77 22.99 10.68
CA GLY A 341 -8.66 23.62 9.36
C GLY A 341 -9.13 22.70 8.23
N GLU A 342 -8.42 22.68 7.14
CA GLU A 342 -8.73 21.83 5.98
C GLU A 342 -8.47 20.36 6.30
N VAL A 343 -9.46 19.51 6.08
CA VAL A 343 -9.35 18.05 6.11
C VAL A 343 -9.39 17.53 4.68
N VAL A 344 -8.37 16.77 4.32
CA VAL A 344 -8.24 16.17 2.99
C VAL A 344 -8.72 14.73 3.06
N GLU A 345 -9.59 14.31 2.17
CA GLU A 345 -10.10 12.95 2.10
C GLU A 345 -9.61 12.19 0.87
N GLU A 346 -9.41 10.89 1.02
CA GLU A 346 -9.12 9.95 -0.05
C GLU A 346 -9.79 8.61 0.23
N ARG A 347 -10.29 7.98 -0.83
CA ARG A 347 -10.86 6.64 -0.77
C ARG A 347 -10.04 5.68 -1.61
N LEU A 348 -9.58 4.58 -1.00
CA LEU A 348 -8.76 3.57 -1.66
C LEU A 348 -9.44 2.21 -1.62
N THR A 349 -9.38 1.48 -2.72
CA THR A 349 -9.74 0.04 -2.78
C THR A 349 -8.47 -0.78 -2.64
N LEU A 350 -8.41 -1.59 -1.59
CA LEU A 350 -7.27 -2.44 -1.26
C LEU A 350 -7.65 -3.92 -1.34
N PRO A 351 -6.76 -4.81 -1.78
CA PRO A 351 -7.00 -6.25 -1.69
C PRO A 351 -7.03 -6.72 -0.24
N ALA A 352 -7.88 -7.71 0.02
CA ALA A 352 -8.06 -8.37 1.30
C ALA A 352 -7.73 -9.87 1.18
N PRO A 353 -6.45 -10.24 1.14
CA PRO A 353 -6.04 -11.62 1.00
C PRO A 353 -6.61 -12.52 2.12
N ALA A 354 -7.02 -13.73 1.75
CA ALA A 354 -7.51 -14.75 2.66
C ALA A 354 -6.83 -16.09 2.34
N LEU A 355 -7.13 -17.13 3.11
CA LEU A 355 -6.70 -18.49 2.74
C LEU A 355 -7.19 -18.84 1.34
N GLY A 356 -6.35 -19.51 0.55
CA GLY A 356 -6.60 -19.78 -0.87
C GLY A 356 -6.12 -18.67 -1.82
N HIS A 357 -5.64 -17.54 -1.33
CA HIS A 357 -5.14 -16.45 -2.19
C HIS A 357 -4.00 -16.89 -3.11
N ALA A 358 -3.12 -17.77 -2.64
CA ALA A 358 -2.05 -18.35 -3.46
C ALA A 358 -2.57 -19.10 -4.69
N GLU A 359 -3.70 -19.80 -4.57
CA GLU A 359 -4.35 -20.49 -5.67
C GLU A 359 -4.91 -19.50 -6.71
N ILE A 360 -5.47 -18.37 -6.24
CA ILE A 360 -5.94 -17.30 -7.13
C ILE A 360 -4.77 -16.77 -7.96
N VAL A 361 -3.64 -16.46 -7.31
CA VAL A 361 -2.42 -15.97 -7.99
C VAL A 361 -1.93 -17.00 -9.01
N THR A 362 -1.86 -18.29 -8.64
CA THR A 362 -1.45 -19.37 -9.56
C THR A 362 -2.38 -19.48 -10.78
N ASN A 363 -3.69 -19.30 -10.60
CA ASN A 363 -4.65 -19.33 -11.71
C ASN A 363 -4.46 -18.13 -12.63
N VAL A 364 -4.25 -16.93 -12.08
CA VAL A 364 -3.93 -15.74 -12.89
C VAL A 364 -2.64 -15.94 -13.68
N ASP A 365 -1.59 -16.46 -13.05
CA ASP A 365 -0.30 -16.72 -13.72
C ASP A 365 -0.43 -17.76 -14.85
N ARG A 366 -1.28 -18.78 -14.67
CA ARG A 366 -1.59 -19.75 -15.70
C ARG A 366 -2.28 -19.12 -16.92
N CYS A 367 -3.25 -18.21 -16.68
CA CYS A 367 -3.92 -17.48 -17.77
C CYS A 367 -2.96 -16.53 -18.52
N LEU A 368 -1.95 -16.01 -17.85
CA LEU A 368 -0.94 -15.11 -18.43
C LEU A 368 0.20 -15.85 -19.15
N ALA A 369 0.38 -17.14 -18.88
CA ALA A 369 1.46 -17.94 -19.47
C ALA A 369 1.41 -17.92 -21.02
N GLY A 370 2.56 -17.68 -21.67
CA GLY A 370 2.66 -17.60 -23.13
C GLY A 370 2.03 -16.35 -23.76
N THR A 371 1.45 -15.44 -22.96
CA THR A 371 0.90 -14.17 -23.47
C THR A 371 1.90 -13.02 -23.33
N ARG A 372 1.70 -11.96 -24.12
CA ARG A 372 2.40 -10.68 -24.01
C ARG A 372 1.62 -9.64 -23.20
N LEU A 373 0.54 -10.05 -22.51
CA LEU A 373 -0.19 -9.26 -21.54
C LEU A 373 0.42 -9.43 -20.16
N ALA A 374 0.74 -8.36 -19.46
CA ALA A 374 1.13 -8.36 -18.06
C ALA A 374 -0.02 -7.91 -17.16
N VAL A 375 -0.13 -8.51 -15.97
CA VAL A 375 -1.01 -8.02 -14.91
C VAL A 375 -0.20 -7.90 -13.64
N THR A 376 -0.17 -6.71 -13.07
CA THR A 376 0.59 -6.40 -11.86
C THR A 376 -0.22 -5.53 -10.89
N GLY A 377 0.18 -5.50 -9.62
CA GLY A 377 -0.54 -4.78 -8.57
C GLY A 377 -0.21 -5.30 -7.19
N ASN A 378 -0.90 -4.76 -6.19
CA ASN A 378 -0.75 -5.12 -4.78
C ASN A 378 -1.56 -6.37 -4.35
N TYR A 379 -2.17 -7.08 -5.29
CA TYR A 379 -3.04 -8.23 -5.04
C TYR A 379 -2.41 -9.58 -5.45
N PHE A 380 -1.12 -9.64 -5.67
CA PHE A 380 -0.39 -10.87 -5.97
C PHE A 380 0.35 -11.40 -4.73
N ALA A 381 1.60 -10.99 -4.56
CA ALA A 381 2.41 -11.47 -3.45
C ALA A 381 1.96 -10.89 -2.10
N GLY A 382 1.54 -9.63 -2.07
CA GLY A 382 1.07 -8.90 -0.88
C GLY A 382 0.95 -7.40 -1.13
N LEU A 383 0.53 -6.67 -0.08
CA LEU A 383 0.30 -5.24 -0.13
C LEU A 383 1.58 -4.40 0.03
N ALA A 384 2.71 -5.02 0.40
CA ALA A 384 3.95 -4.27 0.57
C ALA A 384 4.45 -3.70 -0.75
N ILE A 385 4.99 -2.49 -0.72
CA ILE A 385 5.59 -1.79 -1.86
C ILE A 385 6.56 -2.70 -2.63
N GLU A 386 7.40 -3.41 -1.89
CA GLU A 386 8.36 -4.36 -2.46
C GLU A 386 7.67 -5.47 -3.26
N ASP A 387 6.56 -6.02 -2.75
CA ASP A 387 5.82 -7.08 -3.45
C ASP A 387 5.25 -6.58 -4.79
N CYS A 388 4.78 -5.33 -4.82
CA CYS A 388 4.27 -4.69 -6.04
C CYS A 388 5.37 -4.56 -7.10
N VAL A 389 6.53 -4.04 -6.71
CA VAL A 389 7.65 -3.82 -7.65
C VAL A 389 8.26 -5.15 -8.09
N GLN A 390 8.40 -6.13 -7.20
CA GLN A 390 8.86 -7.47 -7.55
C GLN A 390 7.93 -8.14 -8.58
N ARG A 391 6.61 -8.02 -8.39
CA ARG A 391 5.65 -8.52 -9.38
C ARG A 391 5.83 -7.83 -10.72
N SER A 392 5.98 -6.53 -10.76
CA SER A 392 6.19 -5.76 -11.99
C SER A 392 7.48 -6.17 -12.72
N ASN A 393 8.56 -6.40 -11.97
CA ASN A 393 9.81 -6.88 -12.53
C ASN A 393 9.67 -8.30 -13.11
N ALA A 394 8.96 -9.19 -12.44
CA ALA A 394 8.70 -10.55 -12.91
C ALA A 394 7.86 -10.56 -14.19
N GLU A 395 6.81 -9.74 -14.23
CA GLU A 395 5.96 -9.60 -15.40
C GLU A 395 6.71 -8.99 -16.59
N TRP A 396 7.52 -7.94 -16.35
CA TRP A 396 8.36 -7.39 -17.42
C TRP A 396 9.29 -8.45 -17.99
N LYS A 397 9.98 -9.19 -17.13
CA LYS A 397 10.87 -10.30 -17.59
C LYS A 397 10.10 -11.33 -18.41
N ARG A 398 8.86 -11.67 -18.03
CA ARG A 398 8.04 -12.66 -18.72
C ARG A 398 7.60 -12.21 -20.11
N ILE A 399 7.17 -10.92 -20.28
CA ILE A 399 6.62 -10.44 -21.55
C ILE A 399 7.66 -9.88 -22.50
N SER A 400 8.88 -9.61 -22.03
CA SER A 400 9.98 -9.04 -22.84
C SER A 400 10.92 -10.08 -23.45
N GLY A 401 10.91 -11.31 -22.92
CA GLY A 401 11.66 -12.46 -23.46
C GLY A 401 10.79 -13.21 -24.42
#